data_44f7f316232a111b588471875b026baa
#
_entry.id   44f7f316232a111b588471875b026baa
#
_cell.length_a   1.000
_cell.length_b   1.000
_cell.length_c   1.000
_cell.angle_alpha   90.00
_cell.angle_beta   90.00
_cell.angle_gamma   90.00
#
_symmetry.space_group_name_H-M   'P 1'
#
loop_
_entity.id
_entity.type
_entity.pdbx_description
1 polymer ?
#
loop_
_entity_poly.entity_id
_entity_poly.type
_entity_poly.pdbx_seq_one_letter_code
_entity_poly.pdbx_strand_id
1 'polypeptide(L)'
;MQNLYVNVTSLDSRAVDKFALSEEIMMEHAAIALERTIRERFVLGSSILIVCGSGNNGADGLALARLLEESYDVILHLPFGASSPLAKLQLKRLDALGIKSERLPKNADVIVDALFGSGLSRPLDSATVKILEALNALQGFKIACDVPSGLYADGTLDFHTFKANLTITMGALKRGMFSDAAKDIVGEIVVADLGIHHTHYEVPSQWHLLEASDLRLPLRTTATAHKGTYGHVAIVCGEKAGAAVIAGSASLRFGAGLVTLLSTENVPLPYELMLSHSLPDNTTAIALGM
;
A
#
# COMPACT_ATOMS: atom_id res chain seq x y z
N MET A 1 -4.44 -14.08 -1.79
CA MET A 1 -3.35 -13.33 -1.10
C MET A 1 -2.45 -12.71 -2.16
N GLN A 2 -2.15 -11.43 -2.01
CA GLN A 2 -1.18 -10.74 -2.87
C GLN A 2 0.21 -10.80 -2.25
N ASN A 3 1.24 -10.94 -3.08
CA ASN A 3 2.63 -10.93 -2.61
C ASN A 3 3.05 -9.53 -2.16
N LEU A 4 3.85 -9.45 -1.10
CA LEU A 4 4.50 -8.22 -0.65
C LEU A 4 6.02 -8.36 -0.78
N TYR A 5 6.67 -7.31 -1.30
CA TYR A 5 8.12 -7.31 -1.52
C TYR A 5 8.80 -6.22 -0.68
N VAL A 6 10.01 -6.47 -0.20
CA VAL A 6 10.83 -5.44 0.45
C VAL A 6 11.27 -4.40 -0.57
N ASN A 7 11.70 -4.88 -1.76
CA ASN A 7 11.98 -4.08 -2.94
C ASN A 7 11.67 -4.89 -4.20
N VAL A 8 11.53 -4.25 -5.33
CA VAL A 8 11.15 -4.86 -6.61
C VAL A 8 12.31 -4.95 -7.61
N THR A 9 13.53 -4.55 -7.23
CA THR A 9 14.69 -4.51 -8.14
C THR A 9 14.96 -5.84 -8.84
N SER A 10 14.80 -6.96 -8.13
CA SER A 10 14.97 -8.29 -8.72
C SER A 10 13.85 -8.65 -9.71
N LEU A 11 12.66 -8.10 -9.52
CA LEU A 11 11.52 -8.29 -10.44
C LEU A 11 11.74 -7.46 -11.70
N ASP A 12 12.22 -6.22 -11.57
CA ASP A 12 12.57 -5.36 -12.69
C ASP A 12 13.70 -5.98 -13.53
N SER A 13 14.79 -6.43 -12.89
CA SER A 13 15.88 -7.14 -13.58
C SER A 13 15.36 -8.38 -14.31
N ARG A 14 14.48 -9.16 -13.67
CA ARG A 14 13.88 -10.33 -14.30
C ARG A 14 13.00 -9.96 -15.50
N ALA A 15 12.27 -8.85 -15.44
CA ALA A 15 11.46 -8.35 -16.56
C ALA A 15 12.35 -8.01 -17.76
N VAL A 16 13.50 -7.38 -17.52
CA VAL A 16 14.48 -7.07 -18.56
C VAL A 16 15.13 -8.35 -19.10
N ASP A 17 15.69 -9.19 -18.23
CA ASP A 17 16.51 -10.33 -18.64
C ASP A 17 15.71 -11.45 -19.29
N LYS A 18 14.53 -11.76 -18.72
CA LYS A 18 13.72 -12.91 -19.15
C LYS A 18 12.72 -12.58 -20.24
N PHE A 19 12.13 -11.37 -20.18
CA PHE A 19 11.04 -10.98 -21.07
C PHE A 19 11.44 -9.87 -22.06
N ALA A 20 12.71 -9.45 -22.05
CA ALA A 20 13.24 -8.37 -22.90
C ALA A 20 12.45 -7.05 -22.78
N LEU A 21 11.84 -6.81 -21.61
CA LEU A 21 11.06 -5.62 -21.33
C LEU A 21 12.02 -4.53 -20.82
N SER A 22 12.33 -3.54 -21.66
CA SER A 22 13.30 -2.49 -21.28
C SER A 22 12.76 -1.61 -20.14
N GLU A 23 13.69 -1.03 -19.37
CA GLU A 23 13.33 -0.05 -18.32
C GLU A 23 12.52 1.13 -18.88
N GLU A 24 12.77 1.55 -20.12
CA GLU A 24 12.01 2.61 -20.78
C GLU A 24 10.56 2.21 -21.00
N ILE A 25 10.30 0.98 -21.44
CA ILE A 25 8.93 0.47 -21.62
C ILE A 25 8.23 0.43 -20.26
N MET A 26 8.87 -0.11 -19.23
CA MET A 26 8.28 -0.17 -17.89
C MET A 26 7.96 1.23 -17.34
N MET A 27 8.87 2.19 -17.50
CA MET A 27 8.67 3.60 -17.13
C MET A 27 7.47 4.23 -17.88
N GLU A 28 7.36 4.02 -19.19
CA GLU A 28 6.21 4.55 -19.95
C GLU A 28 4.89 3.94 -19.45
N HIS A 29 4.85 2.66 -19.10
CA HIS A 29 3.67 2.03 -18.51
C HIS A 29 3.37 2.56 -17.10
N ALA A 30 4.37 2.85 -16.28
CA ALA A 30 4.21 3.51 -15.00
C ALA A 30 3.54 4.90 -15.16
N ALA A 31 4.04 5.70 -16.10
CA ALA A 31 3.47 7.01 -16.42
C ALA A 31 2.03 6.92 -16.97
N ILE A 32 1.74 5.94 -17.82
CA ILE A 32 0.38 5.68 -18.34
C ILE A 32 -0.58 5.31 -17.22
N ALA A 33 -0.15 4.51 -16.24
CA ALA A 33 -1.00 4.16 -15.09
C ALA A 33 -1.32 5.39 -14.22
N LEU A 34 -0.35 6.27 -14.00
CA LEU A 34 -0.56 7.56 -13.34
C LEU A 34 -1.52 8.46 -14.12
N GLU A 35 -1.27 8.63 -15.44
CA GLU A 35 -2.11 9.39 -16.35
C GLU A 35 -3.56 8.92 -16.33
N ARG A 36 -3.76 7.60 -16.50
CA ARG A 36 -5.09 6.99 -16.50
C ARG A 36 -5.83 7.28 -15.20
N THR A 37 -5.18 7.10 -14.07
CA THR A 37 -5.76 7.36 -12.75
C THR A 37 -6.15 8.83 -12.58
N ILE A 38 -5.34 9.76 -13.09
CA ILE A 38 -5.65 11.19 -13.07
C ILE A 38 -6.85 11.49 -13.96
N ARG A 39 -6.89 10.95 -15.18
CA ARG A 39 -8.02 11.16 -16.12
C ARG A 39 -9.34 10.59 -15.60
N GLU A 40 -9.31 9.50 -14.86
CA GLU A 40 -10.51 8.88 -14.26
C GLU A 40 -11.07 9.70 -13.09
N ARG A 41 -10.23 10.48 -12.39
CA ARG A 41 -10.58 11.15 -11.13
C ARG A 41 -10.74 12.67 -11.24
N PHE A 42 -10.11 13.31 -12.23
CA PHE A 42 -10.06 14.77 -12.32
C PHE A 42 -10.53 15.26 -13.69
N VAL A 43 -11.21 16.39 -13.66
CA VAL A 43 -11.73 17.02 -14.89
C VAL A 43 -10.59 17.60 -15.73
N LEU A 44 -10.78 17.63 -17.03
CA LEU A 44 -9.83 18.27 -17.96
C LEU A 44 -9.62 19.74 -17.60
N GLY A 45 -8.39 20.22 -17.72
CA GLY A 45 -7.99 21.57 -17.36
C GLY A 45 -7.67 21.76 -15.87
N SER A 46 -7.79 20.71 -15.01
CA SER A 46 -7.30 20.80 -13.63
C SER A 46 -5.81 21.10 -13.60
N SER A 47 -5.38 21.85 -12.58
CA SER A 47 -3.96 22.17 -12.35
C SER A 47 -3.25 21.00 -11.69
N ILE A 48 -2.17 20.51 -12.31
CA ILE A 48 -1.42 19.33 -11.85
C ILE A 48 0.04 19.69 -11.62
N LEU A 49 0.42 19.78 -10.35
CA LEU A 49 1.81 19.94 -9.96
C LEU A 49 2.49 18.57 -9.93
N ILE A 50 3.56 18.41 -10.72
CA ILE A 50 4.38 17.20 -10.73
C ILE A 50 5.79 17.56 -10.26
N VAL A 51 6.21 16.97 -9.14
CA VAL A 51 7.52 17.24 -8.53
C VAL A 51 8.42 16.04 -8.74
N CYS A 52 9.44 16.22 -9.58
CA CYS A 52 10.29 15.12 -10.04
C CYS A 52 11.66 15.13 -9.36
N GLY A 53 12.08 13.96 -8.89
CA GLY A 53 13.46 13.70 -8.48
C GLY A 53 14.39 13.54 -9.69
N SER A 54 15.69 13.40 -9.41
CA SER A 54 16.69 13.26 -10.47
C SER A 54 16.85 11.83 -11.02
N GLY A 55 16.26 10.82 -10.34
CA GLY A 55 16.37 9.39 -10.64
C GLY A 55 15.23 8.85 -11.52
N ASN A 56 15.06 7.51 -11.50
CA ASN A 56 14.04 6.84 -12.32
C ASN A 56 12.61 7.17 -11.88
N ASN A 57 12.35 7.34 -10.58
CA ASN A 57 11.03 7.80 -10.12
C ASN A 57 10.68 9.20 -10.68
N GLY A 58 11.69 10.09 -10.76
CA GLY A 58 11.54 11.37 -11.46
C GLY A 58 11.27 11.21 -12.95
N ALA A 59 11.83 10.18 -13.60
CA ALA A 59 11.55 9.89 -15.01
C ALA A 59 10.09 9.52 -15.25
N ASP A 60 9.47 8.75 -14.33
CA ASP A 60 8.04 8.44 -14.38
C ASP A 60 7.20 9.73 -14.32
N GLY A 61 7.55 10.65 -13.41
CA GLY A 61 6.91 11.97 -13.30
C GLY A 61 7.12 12.86 -14.54
N LEU A 62 8.31 12.86 -15.13
CA LEU A 62 8.59 13.60 -16.37
C LEU A 62 7.80 13.02 -17.55
N ALA A 63 7.70 11.69 -17.65
CA ALA A 63 6.86 11.05 -18.67
C ALA A 63 5.38 11.38 -18.46
N LEU A 64 4.91 11.38 -17.21
CA LEU A 64 3.55 11.81 -16.86
C LEU A 64 3.26 13.26 -17.31
N ALA A 65 4.18 14.18 -17.04
CA ALA A 65 4.04 15.57 -17.47
C ALA A 65 3.81 15.68 -18.99
N ARG A 66 4.56 14.91 -19.78
CA ARG A 66 4.42 14.83 -21.24
C ARG A 66 3.06 14.27 -21.68
N LEU A 67 2.52 13.29 -20.94
CA LEU A 67 1.24 12.66 -21.28
C LEU A 67 0.02 13.53 -20.94
N LEU A 68 0.16 14.43 -19.98
CA LEU A 68 -0.94 15.27 -19.50
C LEU A 68 -1.01 16.65 -20.12
N GLU A 69 0.05 17.14 -20.74
CA GLU A 69 0.26 18.56 -21.11
C GLU A 69 -0.82 19.16 -22.01
N GLU A 70 -1.39 18.38 -22.93
CA GLU A 70 -2.46 18.86 -23.83
C GLU A 70 -3.83 18.99 -23.15
N SER A 71 -4.02 18.32 -22.01
CA SER A 71 -5.34 18.11 -21.39
C SER A 71 -5.47 18.76 -20.03
N TYR A 72 -4.36 19.11 -19.40
CA TYR A 72 -4.28 19.64 -18.04
C TYR A 72 -3.34 20.83 -17.96
N ASP A 73 -3.51 21.68 -16.95
CA ASP A 73 -2.56 22.75 -16.61
C ASP A 73 -1.40 22.13 -15.81
N VAL A 74 -0.38 21.67 -16.53
CA VAL A 74 0.75 20.95 -15.95
C VAL A 74 1.83 21.90 -15.47
N ILE A 75 2.11 21.87 -14.17
CA ILE A 75 3.19 22.61 -13.51
C ILE A 75 4.28 21.62 -13.16
N LEU A 76 5.39 21.63 -13.88
CA LEU A 76 6.54 20.76 -13.62
C LEU A 76 7.53 21.43 -12.69
N HIS A 77 7.90 20.76 -11.59
CA HIS A 77 8.97 21.20 -10.69
C HIS A 77 10.09 20.14 -10.64
N LEU A 78 11.30 20.53 -11.08
CA LEU A 78 12.47 19.66 -11.16
C LEU A 78 13.61 20.24 -10.31
N PRO A 79 13.56 20.13 -8.97
CA PRO A 79 14.47 20.84 -8.07
C PRO A 79 15.91 20.35 -8.13
N PHE A 80 16.15 19.10 -8.55
CA PHE A 80 17.45 18.44 -8.54
C PHE A 80 18.00 18.11 -9.94
N GLY A 81 17.35 18.61 -11.00
CA GLY A 81 17.68 18.25 -12.38
C GLY A 81 17.43 16.76 -12.67
N ALA A 82 18.01 16.26 -13.77
CA ALA A 82 17.91 14.88 -14.21
C ALA A 82 19.29 14.19 -14.17
N SER A 83 19.43 13.09 -13.44
CA SER A 83 20.69 12.34 -13.33
C SER A 83 20.64 10.97 -14.00
N SER A 84 19.54 10.23 -13.88
CA SER A 84 19.39 8.91 -14.52
C SER A 84 19.29 9.03 -16.05
N PRO A 85 19.68 7.99 -16.81
CA PRO A 85 19.52 7.99 -18.27
C PRO A 85 18.08 8.24 -18.71
N LEU A 86 17.11 7.62 -18.04
CA LEU A 86 15.68 7.78 -18.35
C LEU A 86 15.17 9.18 -18.03
N ALA A 87 15.55 9.76 -16.88
CA ALA A 87 15.18 11.14 -16.55
C ALA A 87 15.74 12.15 -17.57
N LYS A 88 17.01 11.97 -17.99
CA LYS A 88 17.59 12.80 -19.05
C LYS A 88 16.89 12.66 -20.40
N LEU A 89 16.48 11.44 -20.75
CA LEU A 89 15.73 11.17 -21.97
C LEU A 89 14.36 11.86 -21.94
N GLN A 90 13.63 11.72 -20.83
CA GLN A 90 12.31 12.36 -20.70
C GLN A 90 12.41 13.89 -20.65
N LEU A 91 13.42 14.45 -19.98
CA LEU A 91 13.66 15.89 -19.98
C LEU A 91 13.92 16.41 -21.39
N LYS A 92 14.74 15.70 -22.22
CA LYS A 92 14.93 16.05 -23.63
C LYS A 92 13.61 16.04 -24.42
N ARG A 93 12.68 15.10 -24.14
CA ARG A 93 11.39 15.03 -24.77
C ARG A 93 10.51 16.23 -24.37
N LEU A 94 10.51 16.61 -23.10
CA LEU A 94 9.79 17.78 -22.57
C LEU A 94 10.33 19.08 -23.13
N ASP A 95 11.66 19.22 -23.23
CA ASP A 95 12.29 20.38 -23.85
C ASP A 95 11.86 20.57 -25.31
N ALA A 96 11.72 19.47 -26.06
CA ALA A 96 11.22 19.50 -27.45
C ALA A 96 9.75 19.96 -27.56
N LEU A 97 8.95 19.74 -26.52
CA LEU A 97 7.56 20.22 -26.38
C LEU A 97 7.49 21.63 -25.78
N GLY A 98 8.62 22.20 -25.36
CA GLY A 98 8.65 23.53 -24.75
C GLY A 98 8.27 23.56 -23.27
N ILE A 99 8.07 22.38 -22.65
CA ILE A 99 7.71 22.25 -21.23
C ILE A 99 8.97 22.45 -20.38
N LYS A 100 8.90 23.38 -19.44
CA LYS A 100 10.06 23.73 -18.59
C LYS A 100 9.71 23.58 -17.12
N SER A 101 10.76 23.36 -16.31
CA SER A 101 10.60 23.37 -14.87
C SER A 101 10.27 24.77 -14.35
N GLU A 102 9.29 24.82 -13.46
CA GLU A 102 8.77 26.03 -12.83
C GLU A 102 9.01 26.01 -11.32
N ARG A 103 8.71 27.13 -10.67
CA ARG A 103 8.68 27.21 -9.20
C ARG A 103 7.41 26.54 -8.67
N LEU A 104 7.46 26.09 -7.43
CA LEU A 104 6.27 25.58 -6.73
C LEU A 104 5.17 26.64 -6.73
N PRO A 105 3.94 26.27 -7.16
CA PRO A 105 2.78 27.18 -7.14
C PRO A 105 2.27 27.36 -5.69
N LYS A 106 1.33 28.25 -5.52
CA LYS A 106 0.63 28.43 -4.22
C LYS A 106 -0.46 27.36 -4.01
N ASN A 107 -1.05 26.84 -5.09
CA ASN A 107 -2.12 25.84 -5.08
C ASN A 107 -1.98 24.96 -6.32
N ALA A 108 -2.51 23.75 -6.23
CA ALA A 108 -2.75 22.86 -7.37
C ALA A 108 -3.91 21.93 -7.01
N ASP A 109 -4.72 21.52 -7.99
CA ASP A 109 -5.81 20.58 -7.74
C ASP A 109 -5.26 19.18 -7.45
N VAL A 110 -4.17 18.81 -8.12
CA VAL A 110 -3.44 17.54 -7.92
C VAL A 110 -1.97 17.83 -7.71
N ILE A 111 -1.38 17.12 -6.76
CA ILE A 111 0.04 17.20 -6.41
C ILE A 111 0.63 15.81 -6.53
N VAL A 112 1.56 15.62 -7.48
CA VAL A 112 2.24 14.34 -7.71
C VAL A 112 3.66 14.41 -7.16
N ASP A 113 3.92 13.56 -6.18
CA ASP A 113 5.25 13.31 -5.63
C ASP A 113 5.93 12.21 -6.45
N ALA A 114 6.85 12.60 -7.28
CA ALA A 114 7.75 11.72 -8.04
C ALA A 114 9.24 12.00 -7.66
N LEU A 115 9.51 12.39 -6.41
CA LEU A 115 10.87 12.67 -5.94
C LEU A 115 11.68 11.38 -5.74
N PHE A 116 11.18 10.50 -4.87
CA PHE A 116 11.87 9.24 -4.54
C PHE A 116 10.90 8.07 -4.56
N GLY A 117 11.30 6.98 -5.19
CA GLY A 117 10.61 5.69 -5.12
C GLY A 117 11.18 4.79 -4.03
N SER A 118 10.89 3.50 -4.12
CA SER A 118 11.28 2.45 -3.18
C SER A 118 12.81 2.26 -2.99
N GLY A 119 13.63 2.92 -3.81
CA GLY A 119 15.10 2.91 -3.70
C GLY A 119 15.68 3.88 -2.66
N LEU A 120 14.86 4.65 -1.94
CA LEU A 120 15.34 5.56 -0.91
C LEU A 120 15.94 4.79 0.28
N SER A 121 17.26 4.98 0.51
CA SER A 121 18.01 4.25 1.55
C SER A 121 18.82 5.18 2.49
N ARG A 122 18.74 6.49 2.26
CA ARG A 122 19.48 7.49 3.04
C ARG A 122 18.50 8.52 3.64
N PRO A 123 18.86 9.15 4.77
CA PRO A 123 18.08 10.26 5.31
C PRO A 123 17.90 11.37 4.26
N LEU A 124 16.77 12.06 4.35
CA LEU A 124 16.47 13.20 3.49
C LEU A 124 17.39 14.38 3.83
N ASP A 125 17.90 15.03 2.82
CA ASP A 125 18.68 16.27 3.01
C ASP A 125 17.74 17.48 3.26
N SER A 126 18.31 18.57 3.74
CA SER A 126 17.54 19.77 4.11
C SER A 126 16.80 20.42 2.93
N ALA A 127 17.28 20.25 1.70
CA ALA A 127 16.61 20.76 0.52
C ALA A 127 15.36 19.94 0.19
N THR A 128 15.47 18.63 0.27
CA THR A 128 14.34 17.70 0.10
C THR A 128 13.29 17.92 1.19
N VAL A 129 13.70 18.04 2.45
CA VAL A 129 12.81 18.30 3.58
C VAL A 129 11.95 19.54 3.32
N LYS A 130 12.55 20.67 2.92
CA LYS A 130 11.81 21.90 2.61
C LYS A 130 10.78 21.72 1.49
N ILE A 131 11.12 20.92 0.48
CA ILE A 131 10.18 20.61 -0.61
C ILE A 131 9.01 19.79 -0.07
N LEU A 132 9.25 18.74 0.69
CA LEU A 132 8.19 17.88 1.23
C LEU A 132 7.30 18.63 2.23
N GLU A 133 7.87 19.51 3.05
CA GLU A 133 7.10 20.43 3.91
C GLU A 133 6.16 21.31 3.08
N ALA A 134 6.68 21.92 2.00
CA ALA A 134 5.88 22.74 1.11
C ALA A 134 4.77 21.93 0.44
N LEU A 135 5.06 20.72 -0.09
CA LEU A 135 4.07 19.86 -0.72
C LEU A 135 2.99 19.39 0.27
N ASN A 136 3.39 19.03 1.48
CA ASN A 136 2.42 18.64 2.52
C ASN A 136 1.51 19.80 2.93
N ALA A 137 2.00 21.05 2.90
CA ALA A 137 1.23 22.24 3.22
C ALA A 137 0.27 22.69 2.10
N LEU A 138 0.55 22.33 0.83
CA LEU A 138 -0.33 22.65 -0.29
C LEU A 138 -1.70 21.96 -0.14
N GLN A 139 -2.75 22.70 -0.47
CA GLN A 139 -4.08 22.12 -0.67
C GLN A 139 -4.14 21.45 -2.05
N GLY A 140 -4.86 20.34 -2.14
CA GLY A 140 -5.02 19.54 -3.34
C GLY A 140 -4.96 18.05 -3.05
N PHE A 141 -5.33 17.24 -4.04
CA PHE A 141 -5.27 15.79 -3.94
C PHE A 141 -3.82 15.30 -4.16
N LYS A 142 -3.29 14.56 -3.23
CA LYS A 142 -1.89 14.15 -3.20
C LYS A 142 -1.70 12.72 -3.70
N ILE A 143 -0.90 12.56 -4.75
CA ILE A 143 -0.56 11.26 -5.35
C ILE A 143 0.93 11.00 -5.18
N ALA A 144 1.28 9.83 -4.63
CA ALA A 144 2.67 9.35 -4.61
C ALA A 144 2.92 8.42 -5.79
N CYS A 145 3.99 8.68 -6.52
CA CYS A 145 4.53 7.82 -7.57
C CYS A 145 5.45 6.78 -6.92
N ASP A 146 5.13 5.52 -7.03
CA ASP A 146 5.78 4.34 -6.47
C ASP A 146 5.57 4.18 -4.95
N VAL A 147 6.12 5.06 -4.15
CA VAL A 147 5.91 5.17 -2.70
C VAL A 147 5.99 6.63 -2.28
N PRO A 148 5.34 7.06 -1.19
CA PRO A 148 5.52 8.41 -0.67
C PRO A 148 6.98 8.70 -0.34
N SER A 149 7.52 9.81 -0.84
CA SER A 149 8.89 10.21 -0.56
C SER A 149 9.13 10.40 0.94
N GLY A 150 10.10 9.69 1.49
CA GLY A 150 10.38 9.61 2.93
C GLY A 150 9.89 8.32 3.59
N LEU A 151 9.15 7.46 2.87
CA LEU A 151 8.86 6.09 3.30
C LEU A 151 10.02 5.17 2.91
N TYR A 152 10.61 4.46 3.87
CA TYR A 152 11.69 3.52 3.66
C TYR A 152 11.20 2.09 3.42
N ALA A 153 12.03 1.26 2.80
CA ALA A 153 11.67 -0.12 2.44
C ALA A 153 11.32 -1.01 3.64
N ASP A 154 11.85 -0.71 4.83
CA ASP A 154 11.53 -1.40 6.09
C ASP A 154 10.20 -0.95 6.71
N GLY A 155 9.59 0.11 6.19
CA GLY A 155 8.33 0.68 6.68
C GLY A 155 8.52 1.79 7.72
N THR A 156 9.75 2.22 7.98
CA THR A 156 10.01 3.42 8.77
C THR A 156 9.78 4.69 7.94
N LEU A 157 9.53 5.80 8.60
CA LEU A 157 9.25 7.09 7.98
C LEU A 157 10.30 8.11 8.34
N ASP A 158 10.66 8.97 7.39
CA ASP A 158 11.23 10.27 7.72
C ASP A 158 10.15 11.16 8.36
N PHE A 159 10.57 12.06 9.24
CA PHE A 159 9.62 12.98 9.91
C PHE A 159 8.83 13.85 8.91
N HIS A 160 9.42 14.17 7.77
CA HIS A 160 8.83 15.01 6.72
C HIS A 160 8.26 14.22 5.53
N THR A 161 7.98 12.93 5.71
CA THR A 161 7.40 12.07 4.66
C THR A 161 6.20 12.72 3.98
N PHE A 162 6.12 12.60 2.66
CA PHE A 162 4.96 13.04 1.88
C PHE A 162 3.71 12.28 2.30
N LYS A 163 2.60 12.99 2.50
CA LYS A 163 1.32 12.41 2.93
C LYS A 163 0.39 12.29 1.73
N ALA A 164 0.33 11.11 1.16
CA ALA A 164 -0.48 10.83 -0.02
C ALA A 164 -1.96 10.53 0.34
N ASN A 165 -2.88 10.93 -0.54
CA ASN A 165 -4.25 10.43 -0.57
C ASN A 165 -4.33 9.13 -1.39
N LEU A 166 -3.40 8.95 -2.32
CA LEU A 166 -3.29 7.81 -3.21
C LEU A 166 -1.82 7.52 -3.48
N THR A 167 -1.42 6.27 -3.40
CA THR A 167 -0.12 5.79 -3.86
C THR A 167 -0.31 4.87 -5.05
N ILE A 168 0.30 5.20 -6.19
CA ILE A 168 0.35 4.32 -7.36
C ILE A 168 1.72 3.65 -7.38
N THR A 169 1.74 2.41 -6.91
CA THR A 169 2.99 1.66 -6.75
C THR A 169 3.31 0.84 -7.99
N MET A 170 4.57 0.81 -8.38
CA MET A 170 5.02 0.25 -9.66
C MET A 170 5.26 -1.26 -9.56
N GLY A 171 4.59 -2.03 -10.42
CA GLY A 171 4.78 -3.46 -10.66
C GLY A 171 4.27 -4.39 -9.58
N ALA A 172 4.55 -4.12 -8.30
CA ALA A 172 4.10 -4.97 -7.19
C ALA A 172 4.02 -4.19 -5.87
N LEU A 173 3.29 -4.75 -4.90
CA LEU A 173 3.11 -4.17 -3.57
C LEU A 173 4.42 -4.22 -2.76
N LYS A 174 4.81 -3.09 -2.16
CA LYS A 174 5.96 -2.98 -1.27
C LYS A 174 5.54 -3.15 0.19
N ARG A 175 6.23 -4.03 0.92
CA ARG A 175 5.92 -4.35 2.32
C ARG A 175 5.90 -3.12 3.22
N GLY A 176 6.82 -2.17 3.00
CA GLY A 176 6.92 -0.96 3.81
C GLY A 176 5.63 -0.12 3.86
N MET A 177 4.81 -0.14 2.80
CA MET A 177 3.54 0.58 2.75
C MET A 177 2.48 0.03 3.72
N PHE A 178 2.67 -1.18 4.23
CA PHE A 178 1.74 -1.85 5.15
C PHE A 178 2.23 -1.85 6.60
N SER A 179 3.27 -1.09 6.93
CA SER A 179 3.69 -0.86 8.31
C SER A 179 2.66 -0.02 9.06
N ASP A 180 2.62 -0.14 10.39
CA ASP A 180 1.71 0.68 11.20
C ASP A 180 1.96 2.17 11.03
N ALA A 181 3.22 2.58 10.87
CA ALA A 181 3.59 3.98 10.64
C ALA A 181 3.11 4.50 9.27
N ALA A 182 3.06 3.65 8.24
CA ALA A 182 2.72 4.06 6.88
C ALA A 182 1.21 4.22 6.65
N LYS A 183 0.33 3.68 7.51
CA LYS A 183 -1.13 3.66 7.31
C LYS A 183 -1.75 5.03 7.04
N ASP A 184 -1.28 6.07 7.75
CA ASP A 184 -1.79 7.44 7.61
C ASP A 184 -1.08 8.24 6.51
N ILE A 185 -0.13 7.61 5.79
CA ILE A 185 0.76 8.27 4.85
C ILE A 185 0.50 7.84 3.40
N VAL A 186 0.19 6.57 3.17
CA VAL A 186 0.11 6.01 1.82
C VAL A 186 -1.23 6.23 1.12
N GLY A 187 -2.29 6.51 1.88
CA GLY A 187 -3.65 6.62 1.35
C GLY A 187 -4.15 5.33 0.69
N GLU A 188 -4.96 5.46 -0.35
CA GLU A 188 -5.37 4.35 -1.21
C GLU A 188 -4.14 3.81 -1.97
N ILE A 189 -4.03 2.50 -2.16
CA ILE A 189 -2.91 1.90 -2.89
C ILE A 189 -3.44 1.25 -4.17
N VAL A 190 -2.85 1.62 -5.30
CA VAL A 190 -3.10 1.03 -6.62
C VAL A 190 -1.79 0.50 -7.17
N VAL A 191 -1.79 -0.70 -7.73
CA VAL A 191 -0.62 -1.28 -8.40
C VAL A 191 -0.68 -0.97 -9.89
N ALA A 192 0.38 -0.35 -10.42
CA ALA A 192 0.54 -0.10 -11.84
C ALA A 192 1.16 -1.31 -12.53
N ASP A 193 0.54 -1.79 -13.60
CA ASP A 193 1.16 -2.77 -14.51
C ASP A 193 2.28 -2.09 -15.31
N LEU A 194 3.41 -2.78 -15.43
CA LEU A 194 4.60 -2.27 -16.14
C LEU A 194 4.76 -2.83 -17.57
N GLY A 195 3.65 -3.12 -18.25
CA GLY A 195 3.65 -3.69 -19.60
C GLY A 195 3.80 -5.21 -19.64
N ILE A 196 3.70 -5.86 -18.49
CA ILE A 196 3.69 -7.30 -18.35
C ILE A 196 2.70 -7.70 -17.25
N HIS A 197 1.95 -8.75 -17.46
CA HIS A 197 0.97 -9.22 -16.49
C HIS A 197 1.65 -9.64 -15.16
N HIS A 198 1.05 -9.30 -14.03
CA HIS A 198 1.63 -9.52 -12.69
C HIS A 198 2.06 -10.98 -12.45
N THR A 199 1.34 -11.99 -12.98
CA THR A 199 1.72 -13.40 -12.85
C THR A 199 3.05 -13.76 -13.51
N HIS A 200 3.50 -12.95 -14.48
CA HIS A 200 4.81 -13.10 -15.11
C HIS A 200 5.87 -12.21 -14.45
N TYR A 201 5.46 -11.04 -13.99
CA TYR A 201 6.36 -10.09 -13.31
C TYR A 201 6.75 -10.59 -11.92
N GLU A 202 5.78 -11.01 -11.12
CA GLU A 202 5.98 -11.46 -9.75
C GLU A 202 6.60 -12.86 -9.66
N VAL A 203 7.22 -13.13 -8.53
CA VAL A 203 7.66 -14.45 -8.06
C VAL A 203 7.12 -14.67 -6.64
N PRO A 204 7.02 -15.92 -6.15
CA PRO A 204 6.55 -16.16 -4.78
C PRO A 204 7.34 -15.34 -3.75
N SER A 205 6.64 -14.74 -2.80
CA SER A 205 7.20 -13.97 -1.69
C SER A 205 6.95 -14.70 -0.37
N GLN A 206 7.76 -14.37 0.66
CA GLN A 206 7.53 -14.82 2.04
C GLN A 206 6.44 -13.99 2.75
N TRP A 207 6.07 -12.85 2.21
CA TRP A 207 5.11 -11.92 2.79
C TRP A 207 3.90 -11.79 1.90
N HIS A 208 2.71 -11.84 2.52
CA HIS A 208 1.46 -11.79 1.79
C HIS A 208 0.47 -10.82 2.45
N LEU A 209 -0.27 -10.11 1.62
CA LEU A 209 -1.45 -9.36 2.03
C LEU A 209 -2.67 -10.28 1.97
N LEU A 210 -3.39 -10.40 3.08
CA LEU A 210 -4.64 -11.14 3.15
C LEU A 210 -5.76 -10.30 2.51
N GLU A 211 -6.52 -10.89 1.61
CA GLU A 211 -7.65 -10.27 0.94
C GLU A 211 -8.97 -10.95 1.34
N ALA A 212 -10.08 -10.26 1.10
CA ALA A 212 -11.41 -10.83 1.35
C ALA A 212 -11.66 -12.15 0.59
N SER A 213 -11.09 -12.29 -0.61
CA SER A 213 -11.15 -13.51 -1.43
C SER A 213 -10.43 -14.71 -0.80
N ASP A 214 -9.52 -14.49 0.13
CA ASP A 214 -8.77 -15.54 0.82
C ASP A 214 -9.53 -16.10 2.03
N LEU A 215 -10.56 -15.40 2.47
CA LEU A 215 -11.36 -15.79 3.62
C LEU A 215 -12.22 -17.01 3.27
N ARG A 216 -11.95 -18.12 3.93
CA ARG A 216 -12.80 -19.31 3.88
C ARG A 216 -13.67 -19.31 5.13
N LEU A 217 -14.90 -18.85 4.98
CA LEU A 217 -15.86 -18.86 6.08
C LEU A 217 -16.27 -20.29 6.40
N PRO A 218 -16.38 -20.67 7.70
CA PRO A 218 -16.81 -22.00 8.13
C PRO A 218 -18.34 -22.12 8.02
N LEU A 219 -18.84 -22.08 6.77
CA LEU A 219 -20.26 -22.17 6.51
C LEU A 219 -20.79 -23.57 6.85
N ARG A 220 -21.97 -23.61 7.50
CA ARG A 220 -22.66 -24.87 7.86
C ARG A 220 -23.42 -25.39 6.63
N THR A 221 -22.79 -26.28 5.87
CA THR A 221 -23.33 -26.81 4.61
C THR A 221 -23.95 -28.22 4.76
N THR A 222 -23.64 -28.93 5.84
CA THR A 222 -24.09 -30.31 6.05
C THR A 222 -25.39 -30.34 6.87
N ALA A 223 -26.45 -30.92 6.30
CA ALA A 223 -27.75 -31.00 6.97
C ALA A 223 -27.77 -31.81 8.27
N THR A 224 -26.85 -32.80 8.39
CA THR A 224 -26.71 -33.65 9.59
C THR A 224 -25.71 -33.09 10.63
N ALA A 225 -25.18 -31.89 10.38
CA ALA A 225 -24.23 -31.28 11.31
C ALA A 225 -24.90 -30.89 12.65
N HIS A 226 -24.16 -31.05 13.72
CA HIS A 226 -24.55 -30.64 15.06
C HIS A 226 -23.43 -29.78 15.70
N LYS A 227 -23.68 -29.21 16.89
CA LYS A 227 -22.73 -28.31 17.56
C LYS A 227 -21.31 -28.91 17.70
N GLY A 228 -21.16 -30.20 17.96
CA GLY A 228 -19.85 -30.86 18.06
C GLY A 228 -19.11 -31.00 16.74
N THR A 229 -19.79 -30.88 15.58
CA THR A 229 -19.14 -31.00 14.26
C THR A 229 -18.21 -29.83 13.96
N TYR A 230 -18.47 -28.65 14.53
CA TYR A 230 -17.75 -27.41 14.26
C TYR A 230 -16.75 -27.04 15.37
N GLY A 231 -16.31 -28.05 16.12
CA GLY A 231 -15.29 -27.90 17.13
C GLY A 231 -15.75 -27.26 18.43
N HIS A 232 -14.86 -27.29 19.41
CA HIS A 232 -15.04 -26.72 20.74
C HIS A 232 -13.85 -25.81 21.07
N VAL A 233 -14.10 -24.53 21.23
CA VAL A 233 -13.11 -23.54 21.60
C VAL A 233 -13.09 -23.38 23.12
N ALA A 234 -11.95 -23.56 23.76
CA ALA A 234 -11.75 -23.20 25.15
C ALA A 234 -10.98 -21.88 25.24
N ILE A 235 -11.46 -20.93 26.04
CA ILE A 235 -10.85 -19.62 26.21
C ILE A 235 -10.43 -19.45 27.65
N VAL A 236 -9.13 -19.27 27.88
CA VAL A 236 -8.61 -19.05 29.22
C VAL A 236 -8.89 -17.59 29.62
N CYS A 237 -9.66 -17.45 30.68
CA CYS A 237 -10.05 -16.17 31.23
C CYS A 237 -8.92 -15.61 32.12
N GLY A 238 -8.47 -14.38 31.81
CA GLY A 238 -7.58 -13.64 32.70
C GLY A 238 -8.35 -12.91 33.82
N GLU A 239 -7.69 -11.99 34.50
CA GLU A 239 -8.27 -11.20 35.60
C GLU A 239 -9.51 -10.41 35.17
N LYS A 240 -9.58 -10.00 33.90
CA LYS A 240 -10.71 -9.23 33.33
C LYS A 240 -11.48 -10.10 32.33
N ALA A 241 -12.59 -10.69 32.79
CA ALA A 241 -13.38 -11.61 31.99
C ALA A 241 -13.96 -11.00 30.69
N GLY A 242 -14.10 -9.69 30.57
CA GLY A 242 -14.77 -9.03 29.44
C GLY A 242 -14.16 -9.38 28.09
N ALA A 243 -12.83 -9.41 27.99
CA ALA A 243 -12.13 -9.78 26.75
C ALA A 243 -12.41 -11.24 26.35
N ALA A 244 -12.36 -12.16 27.32
CA ALA A 244 -12.66 -13.57 27.09
C ALA A 244 -14.14 -13.79 26.66
N VAL A 245 -15.09 -13.06 27.24
CA VAL A 245 -16.51 -13.09 26.83
C VAL A 245 -16.70 -12.60 25.40
N ILE A 246 -16.03 -11.50 25.03
CA ILE A 246 -16.07 -10.97 23.65
C ILE A 246 -15.47 -11.97 22.67
N ALA A 247 -14.31 -12.55 22.99
CA ALA A 247 -13.66 -13.57 22.17
C ALA A 247 -14.53 -14.82 22.01
N GLY A 248 -15.20 -15.24 23.08
CA GLY A 248 -16.13 -16.37 23.06
C GLY A 248 -17.34 -16.14 22.19
N SER A 249 -17.98 -15.00 22.33
CA SER A 249 -19.14 -14.60 21.49
C SER A 249 -18.72 -14.45 20.01
N ALA A 250 -17.55 -13.89 19.76
CA ALA A 250 -17.02 -13.78 18.40
C ALA A 250 -16.75 -15.17 17.79
N SER A 251 -16.18 -16.10 18.55
CA SER A 251 -15.91 -17.47 18.10
C SER A 251 -17.19 -18.20 17.67
N LEU A 252 -18.27 -18.08 18.45
CA LEU A 252 -19.57 -18.66 18.08
C LEU A 252 -20.13 -18.04 16.81
N ARG A 253 -20.09 -16.72 16.69
CA ARG A 253 -20.56 -15.98 15.48
C ARG A 253 -19.75 -16.33 14.26
N PHE A 254 -18.45 -16.59 14.43
CA PHE A 254 -17.57 -17.01 13.35
C PHE A 254 -17.77 -18.49 12.96
N GLY A 255 -18.50 -19.28 13.74
CA GLY A 255 -18.91 -20.63 13.36
C GLY A 255 -18.48 -21.76 14.30
N ALA A 256 -17.83 -21.48 15.41
CA ALA A 256 -17.52 -22.51 16.42
C ALA A 256 -18.82 -23.19 16.90
N GLY A 257 -18.76 -24.52 17.11
CA GLY A 257 -19.91 -25.27 17.54
C GLY A 257 -20.20 -25.15 19.03
N LEU A 258 -19.14 -25.06 19.84
CA LEU A 258 -19.14 -24.92 21.30
C LEU A 258 -18.06 -23.94 21.71
N VAL A 259 -18.33 -23.15 22.76
CA VAL A 259 -17.32 -22.28 23.37
C VAL A 259 -17.43 -22.37 24.89
N THR A 260 -16.33 -22.63 25.57
CA THR A 260 -16.21 -22.66 27.02
C THR A 260 -15.16 -21.68 27.51
N LEU A 261 -15.53 -20.81 28.44
CA LEU A 261 -14.57 -20.02 29.19
C LEU A 261 -14.01 -20.84 30.36
N LEU A 262 -12.69 -20.84 30.49
CA LEU A 262 -11.99 -21.44 31.60
C LEU A 262 -11.67 -20.37 32.63
N SER A 263 -12.30 -20.45 33.81
CA SER A 263 -12.08 -19.48 34.87
C SER A 263 -12.16 -20.20 36.23
N THR A 264 -11.35 -19.76 37.18
CA THR A 264 -11.41 -20.18 38.57
C THR A 264 -12.52 -19.47 39.34
N GLU A 265 -13.08 -18.41 38.76
CA GLU A 265 -14.15 -17.60 39.36
C GLU A 265 -15.45 -17.70 38.55
N ASN A 266 -16.57 -17.44 39.22
CA ASN A 266 -17.85 -17.29 38.53
C ASN A 266 -17.88 -15.99 37.73
N VAL A 267 -18.01 -16.11 36.42
CA VAL A 267 -18.11 -14.98 35.48
C VAL A 267 -19.51 -14.92 34.90
N PRO A 268 -20.19 -13.78 34.93
CA PRO A 268 -21.45 -13.59 34.22
C PRO A 268 -21.24 -13.79 32.71
N LEU A 269 -21.97 -14.74 32.14
CA LEU A 269 -21.85 -15.09 30.72
C LEU A 269 -23.16 -14.90 29.97
N PRO A 270 -23.10 -14.55 28.66
CA PRO A 270 -24.19 -14.78 27.75
C PRO A 270 -24.60 -16.26 27.73
N TYR A 271 -25.90 -16.52 27.53
CA TYR A 271 -26.47 -17.90 27.62
C TYR A 271 -25.86 -18.89 26.64
N GLU A 272 -25.25 -18.43 25.55
CA GLU A 272 -24.62 -19.24 24.54
C GLU A 272 -23.19 -19.70 24.90
N LEU A 273 -22.57 -19.09 25.90
CA LEU A 273 -21.24 -19.46 26.38
C LEU A 273 -21.31 -20.37 27.60
N MET A 274 -20.38 -21.31 27.71
CA MET A 274 -20.25 -22.20 28.83
C MET A 274 -19.10 -21.76 29.75
N LEU A 275 -19.20 -22.05 31.03
CA LEU A 275 -18.15 -21.86 32.02
C LEU A 275 -17.64 -23.22 32.51
N SER A 276 -16.34 -23.37 32.67
CA SER A 276 -15.70 -24.54 33.29
C SER A 276 -14.49 -24.12 34.10
N HIS A 277 -14.16 -24.91 35.13
CA HIS A 277 -12.93 -24.77 35.91
C HIS A 277 -11.79 -25.65 35.34
N SER A 278 -12.09 -26.55 34.43
CA SER A 278 -11.14 -27.45 33.78
C SER A 278 -11.35 -27.47 32.26
N LEU A 279 -10.29 -27.83 31.56
CA LEU A 279 -10.32 -27.95 30.10
C LEU A 279 -11.25 -29.12 29.71
N PRO A 280 -12.30 -28.88 28.88
CA PRO A 280 -13.16 -29.94 28.36
C PRO A 280 -12.36 -30.93 27.49
N ASP A 281 -12.61 -32.23 27.62
CA ASP A 281 -11.90 -33.29 26.88
C ASP A 281 -12.07 -33.18 25.35
N ASN A 282 -13.18 -32.65 24.90
CA ASN A 282 -13.50 -32.46 23.46
C ASN A 282 -13.06 -31.09 22.90
N THR A 283 -12.13 -30.41 23.58
CA THR A 283 -11.59 -29.13 23.11
C THR A 283 -10.76 -29.35 21.85
N THR A 284 -11.04 -28.57 20.81
CA THR A 284 -10.34 -28.61 19.51
C THR A 284 -9.44 -27.39 19.28
N ALA A 285 -9.68 -26.30 20.01
CA ALA A 285 -8.85 -25.09 19.95
C ALA A 285 -8.83 -24.37 21.31
N ILE A 286 -7.70 -23.73 21.64
CA ILE A 286 -7.54 -22.96 22.88
C ILE A 286 -7.10 -21.54 22.52
N ALA A 287 -7.77 -20.54 23.12
CA ALA A 287 -7.37 -19.14 23.07
C ALA A 287 -6.79 -18.73 24.43
N LEU A 288 -5.62 -18.08 24.38
CA LEU A 288 -4.87 -17.60 25.55
C LEU A 288 -4.62 -16.11 25.43
N GLY A 289 -4.42 -15.41 26.56
CA GLY A 289 -3.99 -14.03 26.59
C GLY A 289 -5.14 -13.01 26.61
N MET A 290 -6.32 -13.42 27.00
CA MET A 290 -7.53 -12.60 27.13
C MET A 290 -7.65 -11.94 28.50
#